data_0b60f13f101a312eeb8b799c8051ea65
#
_entry.id   0b60f13f101a312eeb8b799c8051ea65
#
_cell.length_a   1.000
_cell.length_b   1.000
_cell.length_c   1.000
_cell.angle_alpha   90.00
_cell.angle_beta   90.00
_cell.angle_gamma   90.00
#
_symmetry.space_group_name_H-M   'P 1'
#
loop_
_entity.id
_entity.type
_entity.pdbx_description
1 polymer ?
#
loop_
_entity_poly.entity_id
_entity_poly.type
_entity_poly.pdbx_seq_one_letter_code
_entity_poly.pdbx_strand_id
1 'polypeptide(L)'
;MTSFSIPADKDTIARQTAKMLLEIQAVHFTSGKPFIFTSGWASPVYTDCRKIISYPRLRAGLMDFACATLLRDVGYEAFDVVAGGETAGIPFAAW
;
A
#
# COMPACT_ATOMS: atom_id res chain seq x y z
N MET A 1 22.24 -13.79 -8.62
CA MET A 1 21.03 -13.14 -8.34
C MET A 1 20.48 -12.41 -9.53
N THR A 2 19.29 -12.62 -9.78
CA THR A 2 18.66 -11.91 -10.85
C THR A 2 18.70 -10.45 -10.59
N SER A 3 19.17 -9.77 -11.52
CA SER A 3 19.16 -8.36 -11.39
C SER A 3 17.82 -7.84 -11.80
N PHE A 4 16.82 -8.18 -11.11
CA PHE A 4 15.64 -7.47 -11.38
C PHE A 4 15.66 -6.22 -10.53
N SER A 5 15.41 -5.11 -11.13
CA SER A 5 15.45 -3.85 -10.42
C SER A 5 14.06 -3.45 -9.97
N ILE A 6 14.00 -2.98 -8.74
CA ILE A 6 12.79 -2.43 -8.19
C ILE A 6 12.72 -0.98 -8.63
N PRO A 7 11.62 -0.55 -9.25
CA PRO A 7 11.47 0.84 -9.64
C PRO A 7 11.60 1.75 -8.44
N ALA A 8 12.37 2.82 -8.58
CA ALA A 8 12.52 3.80 -7.51
C ALA A 8 11.79 5.11 -7.81
N ASP A 9 11.39 5.34 -9.06
CA ASP A 9 10.72 6.59 -9.41
C ASP A 9 9.25 6.55 -8.97
N LYS A 10 8.80 7.69 -8.56
CA LYS A 10 7.47 7.89 -7.98
C LYS A 10 6.35 7.48 -8.91
N ASP A 11 6.45 7.87 -10.18
CA ASP A 11 5.37 7.62 -11.14
C ASP A 11 5.18 6.14 -11.43
N THR A 12 6.27 5.41 -11.60
CA THR A 12 6.21 3.98 -11.86
C THR A 12 5.64 3.23 -10.66
N ILE A 13 6.10 3.56 -9.48
CA ILE A 13 5.60 2.96 -8.23
C ILE A 13 4.10 3.24 -8.08
N ALA A 14 3.69 4.47 -8.31
CA ALA A 14 2.28 4.85 -8.18
C ALA A 14 1.39 4.08 -9.13
N ARG A 15 1.81 3.95 -10.40
CA ARG A 15 1.04 3.23 -11.41
C ARG A 15 0.94 1.75 -11.10
N GLN A 16 2.04 1.13 -10.73
CA GLN A 16 2.05 -0.29 -10.41
C GLN A 16 1.26 -0.59 -9.15
N THR A 17 1.35 0.26 -8.15
CA THR A 17 0.55 0.12 -6.92
C THR A 17 -0.93 0.20 -7.22
N ALA A 18 -1.35 1.19 -8.00
CA ALA A 18 -2.74 1.33 -8.38
C ALA A 18 -3.25 0.12 -9.16
N LYS A 19 -2.44 -0.37 -10.09
CA LYS A 19 -2.79 -1.56 -10.87
C LYS A 19 -2.94 -2.79 -9.98
N MET A 20 -2.03 -2.99 -9.04
CA MET A 20 -2.08 -4.11 -8.10
C MET A 20 -3.35 -4.06 -7.25
N LEU A 21 -3.70 -2.90 -6.73
CA LEU A 21 -4.90 -2.74 -5.91
C LEU A 21 -6.17 -3.02 -6.70
N LEU A 22 -6.21 -2.62 -7.97
CA LEU A 22 -7.35 -2.93 -8.83
C LEU A 22 -7.43 -4.43 -9.13
N GLU A 23 -6.30 -5.08 -9.35
CA GLU A 23 -6.27 -6.51 -9.67
C GLU A 23 -6.82 -7.37 -8.54
N ILE A 24 -6.57 -7.02 -7.29
CA ILE A 24 -7.07 -7.77 -6.14
C ILE A 24 -8.45 -7.28 -5.70
N GLN A 25 -9.04 -6.36 -6.45
CA GLN A 25 -10.36 -5.79 -6.13
C GLN A 25 -10.40 -5.14 -4.75
N ALA A 26 -9.31 -4.47 -4.38
CA ALA A 26 -9.25 -3.72 -3.14
C ALA A 26 -9.93 -2.36 -3.24
N VAL A 27 -10.14 -1.87 -4.46
CA VAL A 27 -10.80 -0.58 -4.68
C VAL A 27 -12.25 -0.84 -5.07
N HIS A 28 -13.18 -0.33 -4.28
CA HIS A 28 -14.60 -0.51 -4.47
C HIS A 28 -15.23 0.79 -4.94
N PHE A 29 -16.09 0.69 -5.94
CA PHE A 29 -16.81 1.83 -6.49
C PHE A 29 -18.29 1.61 -6.31
N THR A 30 -19.05 2.69 -6.11
CA THR A 30 -20.49 2.64 -6.09
C THR A 30 -21.06 3.78 -6.92
N SER A 31 -22.11 3.49 -7.67
CA SER A 31 -22.84 4.50 -8.44
C SER A 31 -24.16 4.89 -7.79
N GLY A 32 -24.53 4.22 -6.70
CA GLY A 32 -25.75 4.49 -5.99
C GLY A 32 -25.47 5.13 -4.64
N LYS A 33 -25.75 4.38 -3.59
CA LYS A 33 -25.55 4.83 -2.23
C LYS A 33 -24.04 4.93 -1.93
N PRO A 34 -23.54 6.08 -1.48
CA PRO A 34 -22.12 6.22 -1.18
C PRO A 34 -21.73 5.42 0.06
N PHE A 35 -20.45 5.10 0.17
CA PHE A 35 -19.88 4.56 1.39
C PHE A 35 -19.84 5.64 2.46
N ILE A 36 -20.29 5.33 3.66
CA ILE A 36 -20.24 6.25 4.79
C ILE A 36 -19.11 5.79 5.72
N PHE A 37 -18.11 6.65 5.87
CA PHE A 37 -16.97 6.35 6.73
C PHE A 37 -17.28 6.64 8.20
N THR A 38 -16.48 6.06 9.08
CA THR A 38 -16.59 6.31 10.53
C THR A 38 -16.51 7.80 10.86
N SER A 39 -15.77 8.56 10.06
CA SER A 39 -15.66 10.01 10.21
C SER A 39 -16.94 10.79 9.89
N GLY A 40 -17.92 10.12 9.26
CA GLY A 40 -19.14 10.76 8.77
C GLY A 40 -19.07 11.20 7.32
N TRP A 41 -17.90 11.19 6.71
CA TRP A 41 -17.75 11.56 5.30
C TRP A 41 -18.32 10.45 4.40
N ALA A 42 -18.91 10.87 3.29
CA ALA A 42 -19.43 9.96 2.27
C ALA A 42 -18.53 9.97 1.05
N SER A 43 -18.33 8.81 0.43
CA SER A 43 -17.49 8.70 -0.76
C SER A 43 -18.05 7.66 -1.71
N PRO A 44 -17.94 7.87 -3.04
CA PRO A 44 -18.28 6.83 -4.02
C PRO A 44 -17.20 5.77 -4.15
N VAL A 45 -16.08 5.91 -3.47
CA VAL A 45 -14.93 5.00 -3.56
C VAL A 45 -14.49 4.58 -2.16
N TYR A 46 -14.18 3.30 -2.01
CA TYR A 46 -13.60 2.77 -0.78
C TYR A 46 -12.43 1.85 -1.14
N THR A 47 -11.27 2.07 -0.53
CA THR A 47 -10.11 1.23 -0.73
C THR A 47 -9.84 0.40 0.51
N ASP A 48 -9.84 -0.93 0.35
CA ASP A 48 -9.60 -1.86 1.44
C ASP A 48 -8.19 -2.42 1.35
N CYS A 49 -7.25 -1.72 1.97
CA CYS A 49 -5.84 -2.12 1.95
C CYS A 49 -5.56 -3.37 2.79
N ARG A 50 -6.49 -3.79 3.65
CA ARG A 50 -6.33 -5.02 4.43
C ARG A 50 -6.34 -6.26 3.55
N LYS A 51 -6.91 -6.17 2.35
CA LYS A 51 -6.88 -7.27 1.39
C LYS A 51 -5.46 -7.64 0.96
N ILE A 52 -4.55 -6.70 1.00
CA ILE A 52 -3.16 -6.90 0.58
C ILE A 52 -2.51 -8.07 1.33
N ILE A 53 -2.85 -8.25 2.60
CA ILE A 53 -2.24 -9.28 3.44
C ILE A 53 -2.48 -10.69 2.90
N SER A 54 -3.57 -10.90 2.16
CA SER A 54 -3.94 -12.19 1.62
C SER A 54 -3.23 -12.55 0.31
N TYR A 55 -2.45 -11.63 -0.25
CA TYR A 55 -1.78 -11.81 -1.54
C TYR A 55 -0.27 -11.67 -1.35
N PRO A 56 0.43 -12.77 -1.00
CA PRO A 56 1.84 -12.71 -0.60
C PRO A 56 2.78 -12.07 -1.61
N ARG A 57 2.62 -12.37 -2.89
CA ARG A 57 3.49 -11.78 -3.92
C ARG A 57 3.27 -10.29 -4.07
N LEU A 58 2.01 -9.88 -4.06
CA LEU A 58 1.65 -8.48 -4.19
C LEU A 58 2.11 -7.68 -2.97
N ARG A 59 1.89 -8.22 -1.79
CA ARG A 59 2.30 -7.54 -0.57
C ARG A 59 3.82 -7.41 -0.48
N ALA A 60 4.57 -8.44 -0.90
CA ALA A 60 6.02 -8.37 -0.96
C ALA A 60 6.49 -7.27 -1.92
N GLY A 61 5.87 -7.19 -3.09
CA GLY A 61 6.17 -6.15 -4.06
C GLY A 61 5.88 -4.75 -3.53
N LEU A 62 4.76 -4.58 -2.84
CA LEU A 62 4.41 -3.28 -2.25
C LEU A 62 5.36 -2.91 -1.12
N MET A 63 5.80 -3.86 -0.32
CA MET A 63 6.80 -3.59 0.73
C MET A 63 8.15 -3.21 0.13
N ASP A 64 8.54 -3.85 -0.98
CA ASP A 64 9.74 -3.45 -1.70
C ASP A 64 9.64 -2.02 -2.23
N PHE A 65 8.49 -1.64 -2.76
CA PHE A 65 8.25 -0.26 -3.20
C PHE A 65 8.32 0.72 -2.04
N ALA A 66 7.74 0.36 -0.90
CA ALA A 66 7.79 1.19 0.29
C ALA A 66 9.23 1.40 0.77
N CYS A 67 10.01 0.33 0.82
CA CYS A 67 11.41 0.40 1.21
C CYS A 67 12.23 1.24 0.24
N ALA A 68 12.01 1.06 -1.06
CA ALA A 68 12.70 1.86 -2.08
C ALA A 68 12.36 3.34 -1.96
N THR A 69 11.10 3.65 -1.69
CA THR A 69 10.64 5.03 -1.49
C THR A 69 11.30 5.66 -0.27
N LEU A 70 11.33 4.94 0.84
CA LEU A 70 11.94 5.44 2.06
C LEU A 70 13.45 5.64 1.90
N LEU A 71 14.10 4.71 1.23
CA LEU A 71 15.55 4.83 0.97
C LEU A 71 15.86 6.05 0.10
N ARG A 72 15.06 6.26 -0.94
CA ARG A 72 15.26 7.38 -1.86
C ARG A 72 14.98 8.73 -1.21
N ASP A 73 13.86 8.83 -0.50
CA ASP A 73 13.38 10.14 -0.03
C ASP A 73 13.92 10.54 1.33
N VAL A 74 14.23 9.59 2.19
CA VAL A 74 14.57 9.88 3.59
C VAL A 74 15.90 9.22 4.01
N GLY A 75 16.10 7.97 3.61
CA GLY A 75 17.22 7.15 4.07
C GLY A 75 16.85 6.37 5.33
N TYR A 76 17.35 5.15 5.44
CA TYR A 76 16.98 4.26 6.55
C TYR A 76 17.52 4.74 7.90
N GLU A 77 18.65 5.43 7.89
CA GLU A 77 19.27 5.91 9.12
C GLU A 77 18.49 7.03 9.80
N ALA A 78 17.49 7.59 9.11
CA ALA A 78 16.65 8.63 9.68
C ALA A 78 15.64 8.09 10.69
N PHE A 79 15.46 6.76 10.75
CA PHE A 79 14.43 6.14 11.58
C PHE A 79 15.04 5.40 12.77
N ASP A 80 14.46 5.59 13.94
CA ASP A 80 14.80 4.80 15.12
C ASP A 80 13.76 3.71 15.37
N VAL A 81 12.51 3.93 14.95
CA VAL A 81 11.39 3.06 15.24
C VAL A 81 10.43 3.04 14.06
N VAL A 82 9.82 1.90 13.82
CA VAL A 82 8.70 1.76 12.89
C VAL A 82 7.49 1.27 13.67
N ALA A 83 6.38 1.96 13.54
CA ALA A 83 5.17 1.63 14.27
C ALA A 83 4.03 1.32 13.31
N GLY A 84 3.20 0.34 13.66
CA GLY A 84 2.01 -0.01 12.90
C GLY A 84 0.77 0.06 13.77
N GLY A 85 -0.29 0.66 13.25
CA GLY A 85 -1.55 0.77 13.96
C GLY A 85 -2.20 -0.60 14.14
N GLU A 86 -2.66 -0.88 15.35
CA GLU A 86 -3.38 -2.09 15.67
C GLU A 86 -4.71 -2.11 14.91
N THR A 87 -5.13 -3.21 14.29
CA THR A 87 -4.40 -4.48 14.22
C THR A 87 -3.75 -4.65 12.87
N ALA A 88 -4.34 -4.09 11.82
CA ALA A 88 -3.97 -4.31 10.43
C ALA A 88 -2.60 -3.75 10.07
N GLY A 89 -2.15 -2.73 10.75
CA GLY A 89 -0.86 -2.10 10.44
C GLY A 89 0.35 -2.83 11.03
N ILE A 90 0.14 -3.70 12.01
CA ILE A 90 1.24 -4.39 12.70
C ILE A 90 2.11 -5.22 11.74
N PRO A 91 1.53 -6.11 10.89
CA PRO A 91 2.37 -6.88 9.98
C PRO A 91 3.15 -6.01 8.99
N PHE A 92 2.54 -4.93 8.51
CA PHE A 92 3.21 -4.02 7.58
C PHE A 92 4.38 -3.30 8.25
N ALA A 93 4.25 -2.92 9.49
CA ALA A 93 5.36 -2.34 10.24
C ALA A 93 6.49 -3.36 10.43
N ALA A 94 6.15 -4.62 10.65
CA ALA A 94 7.13 -5.68 10.82
C ALA A 94 7.91 -5.98 9.54
N TRP A 95 7.25 -5.93 8.42
CA TRP A 95 7.88 -6.17 7.12
C TRP A 95 8.70 -4.99 6.68
#